data_873b5be39fa495f65f83ac9ed334c7a6
#
_entry.id   873b5be39fa495f65f83ac9ed334c7a6
#
_cell.length_a   1.000
_cell.length_b   1.000
_cell.length_c   1.000
_cell.angle_alpha   90.00
_cell.angle_beta   90.00
_cell.angle_gamma   90.00
#
_symmetry.space_group_name_H-M   'P 1'
#
loop_
_entity.id
_entity.type
_entity.pdbx_description
1 polymer ?
#
loop_
_entity_poly.entity_id
_entity_poly.type
_entity_poly.pdbx_seq_one_letter_code
_entity_poly.pdbx_strand_id
1 'polypeptide(L)'
;MDILRRPELAVILFLAFSAAVFTGCSLAGKTTEPEGASVTVSGSNAEEKSNYAKYTAGFVPVEGNVNKYQLGPIDDREAPDAVVSGKYVYFLSRVSENYQMVKINIEDPADSGIASIEGGNEGFFCLLYDFGVRVEKKDEVIFMDLELNVICTVQNREDFEYMVPYKDTFLVLQGDDLSMLRDGKLEPFRKLNRSVYTVLHQQISGDNTKLLLNDNNAEGGFNFFVYDVNADKYENISEMGYNYFSDGFYDVNPKRVMARSFTEDKSREFENMYPGTIGTSLFDGQRLYLCDEGDLTIRYYDPSHQTICTLSEHEFSKYGVNFRGITGNKLFFILSTELYVVDTSNCEEMPIEEFKIILHGKIDDLETEIRDKYSVNFLAGEKAAKQIRDNVETEPMKEETRVYYSMKQIAAYIRRFGKAFFDEFRYGTSKGLYVLLTGYTQVTNDGAKIDAGGVAFRQGDVFYIILNINNEDPARNFCHEIMHSMEQNSDSETIFPEWKKFNPKGFKYADSYAKGTDGKYTIFDSDENEKYFFDAYSKTNAMEDRARVFENMLAPKKEDCTINEYPRLKAKAQYIKERICKLYPSLKDTDIFMNLDD
;
A
#
# COMPACT_ATOMS: atom_id res chain seq x y z
N MET A 1 -15.63 -23.27 -5.84
CA MET A 1 -14.29 -22.78 -5.50
C MET A 1 -13.65 -21.97 -6.64
N ASP A 2 -14.50 -21.31 -7.45
CA ASP A 2 -14.07 -20.55 -8.65
C ASP A 2 -14.37 -19.05 -8.57
N ILE A 3 -14.58 -18.51 -7.37
CA ILE A 3 -15.02 -17.11 -7.18
C ILE A 3 -13.83 -16.17 -6.88
N LEU A 4 -12.64 -16.69 -6.58
CA LEU A 4 -11.47 -15.89 -6.17
C LEU A 4 -10.46 -15.59 -7.30
N ARG A 5 -10.84 -15.79 -8.56
CA ARG A 5 -9.92 -15.53 -9.71
C ARG A 5 -10.20 -14.27 -10.52
N ARG A 6 -11.06 -13.37 -10.04
CA ARG A 6 -11.26 -12.07 -10.71
C ARG A 6 -10.80 -10.96 -9.75
N PRO A 7 -9.75 -10.21 -10.07
CA PRO A 7 -9.29 -9.08 -9.26
C PRO A 7 -10.39 -7.99 -9.08
N GLU A 8 -11.33 -7.90 -10.01
CA GLU A 8 -12.50 -7.02 -9.96
C GLU A 8 -13.44 -7.29 -8.76
N LEU A 9 -13.46 -8.52 -8.22
CA LEU A 9 -14.29 -8.86 -7.06
C LEU A 9 -13.65 -8.53 -5.71
N ALA A 10 -12.33 -8.43 -5.65
CA ALA A 10 -11.62 -8.09 -4.41
C ALA A 10 -11.81 -6.61 -4.02
N VAL A 11 -11.88 -5.70 -5.01
CA VAL A 11 -12.13 -4.27 -4.77
C VAL A 11 -13.58 -4.01 -4.36
N ILE A 12 -14.54 -4.74 -4.95
CA ILE A 12 -15.96 -4.64 -4.57
C ILE A 12 -16.18 -5.17 -3.14
N LEU A 13 -15.44 -6.18 -2.70
CA LEU A 13 -15.52 -6.66 -1.32
C LEU A 13 -14.93 -5.67 -0.30
N PHE A 14 -13.94 -4.86 -0.67
CA PHE A 14 -13.35 -3.86 0.23
C PHE A 14 -14.27 -2.65 0.42
N LEU A 15 -14.96 -2.22 -0.63
CA LEU A 15 -15.97 -1.15 -0.54
C LEU A 15 -17.28 -1.63 0.12
N ALA A 16 -17.67 -2.89 -0.05
CA ALA A 16 -18.81 -3.47 0.63
C ALA A 16 -18.58 -3.75 2.12
N PHE A 17 -17.33 -3.98 2.54
CA PHE A 17 -17.01 -4.19 3.96
C PHE A 17 -17.05 -2.90 4.78
N SER A 18 -16.75 -1.75 4.19
CA SER A 18 -16.92 -0.46 4.87
C SER A 18 -18.39 -0.03 5.00
N ALA A 19 -19.30 -0.54 4.16
CA ALA A 19 -20.73 -0.26 4.25
C ALA A 19 -21.55 -1.31 5.05
N ALA A 20 -21.05 -2.56 5.16
CA ALA A 20 -21.81 -3.69 5.71
C ALA A 20 -21.65 -3.89 7.24
N VAL A 21 -20.83 -3.12 7.93
CA VAL A 21 -20.64 -3.23 9.40
C VAL A 21 -21.74 -2.51 10.19
N PHE A 22 -22.66 -1.80 9.55
CA PHE A 22 -23.65 -0.94 10.21
C PHE A 22 -25.13 -1.29 10.03
N THR A 23 -25.48 -2.50 9.61
CA THR A 23 -26.87 -2.94 9.61
C THR A 23 -27.12 -3.97 10.71
N GLY A 24 -27.61 -3.51 11.85
CA GLY A 24 -28.21 -4.39 12.84
C GLY A 24 -28.27 -3.81 14.25
N CYS A 25 -29.28 -3.02 14.54
CA CYS A 25 -30.08 -3.13 15.76
C CYS A 25 -31.15 -2.03 15.81
N SER A 26 -32.39 -2.39 15.49
CA SER A 26 -33.55 -1.58 15.84
C SER A 26 -33.97 -1.87 17.28
N LEU A 27 -34.07 -0.85 18.12
CA LEU A 27 -34.90 -0.89 19.33
C LEU A 27 -35.52 0.49 19.57
N ALA A 28 -36.81 0.53 19.53
CA ALA A 28 -37.64 1.70 19.82
C ALA A 28 -37.57 2.11 21.30
N GLY A 29 -37.57 3.41 21.58
CA GLY A 29 -37.93 3.85 22.91
C GLY A 29 -37.53 5.25 23.34
N LYS A 30 -38.50 6.13 23.34
CA LYS A 30 -38.73 7.28 24.23
C LYS A 30 -37.86 8.53 24.09
N THR A 31 -38.52 9.56 23.59
CA THR A 31 -38.14 10.97 23.65
C THR A 31 -37.95 11.48 25.08
N THR A 32 -36.77 11.94 25.39
CA THR A 32 -36.46 12.93 26.43
C THR A 32 -35.59 13.99 25.77
N GLU A 33 -35.99 15.26 25.90
CA GLU A 33 -35.19 16.39 25.42
C GLU A 33 -33.80 16.35 26.08
N PRO A 34 -32.69 16.39 25.33
CA PRO A 34 -31.36 16.49 25.90
C PRO A 34 -30.95 17.95 26.08
N GLU A 35 -30.40 18.25 27.24
CA GLU A 35 -29.64 19.47 27.50
C GLU A 35 -28.50 19.57 26.47
N GLY A 36 -28.37 20.76 25.85
CA GLY A 36 -27.45 21.00 24.77
C GLY A 36 -26.00 20.70 25.13
N ALA A 37 -25.37 19.84 24.32
CA ALA A 37 -23.93 19.65 24.36
C ALA A 37 -23.26 20.98 23.94
N SER A 38 -22.48 21.58 24.84
CA SER A 38 -21.72 22.77 24.53
C SER A 38 -20.40 22.36 23.90
N VAL A 39 -20.20 22.75 22.64
CA VAL A 39 -18.86 22.71 22.02
C VAL A 39 -18.15 23.98 22.44
N THR A 40 -17.09 23.86 23.21
CA THR A 40 -16.27 25.00 23.61
C THR A 40 -15.21 25.22 22.52
N VAL A 41 -15.39 26.23 21.70
CA VAL A 41 -14.31 26.76 20.88
C VAL A 41 -13.44 27.63 21.79
N SER A 42 -12.33 27.08 22.26
CA SER A 42 -11.42 27.86 23.09
C SER A 42 -10.46 28.66 22.22
N GLY A 43 -10.63 29.95 22.20
CA GLY A 43 -9.59 30.86 21.74
C GLY A 43 -8.35 30.71 22.63
N SER A 44 -7.25 30.35 22.02
CA SER A 44 -5.86 30.15 22.47
C SER A 44 -5.54 30.55 23.92
N ASN A 45 -5.63 29.61 24.86
CA ASN A 45 -4.98 29.67 26.16
C ASN A 45 -3.51 29.21 26.07
N ALA A 46 -2.64 29.71 26.95
CA ALA A 46 -1.19 29.42 26.92
C ALA A 46 -0.84 27.92 27.09
N GLU A 47 -1.70 27.13 27.71
CA GLU A 47 -1.56 25.68 27.87
C GLU A 47 -1.88 24.93 26.58
N GLU A 48 -2.85 25.37 25.80
CA GLU A 48 -3.16 24.86 24.45
C GLU A 48 -2.04 25.19 23.46
N LYS A 49 -1.43 26.38 23.54
CA LYS A 49 -0.24 26.73 22.77
C LYS A 49 0.97 25.83 23.07
N SER A 50 1.09 25.29 24.28
CA SER A 50 2.13 24.33 24.68
C SER A 50 1.90 22.93 24.04
N ASN A 51 0.65 22.50 23.94
CA ASN A 51 0.31 21.27 23.20
C ASN A 51 0.46 21.46 21.68
N TYR A 52 0.20 22.65 21.18
CA TYR A 52 0.44 23.08 19.82
C TYR A 52 1.90 22.90 19.38
N ALA A 53 2.85 23.24 20.25
CA ALA A 53 4.27 23.08 19.98
C ALA A 53 4.67 21.61 19.65
N LYS A 54 3.88 20.61 20.08
CA LYS A 54 4.07 19.22 19.68
C LYS A 54 3.63 18.95 18.25
N TYR A 55 2.58 19.60 17.78
CA TYR A 55 2.08 19.47 16.40
C TYR A 55 2.82 20.39 15.42
N THR A 56 3.36 21.51 15.90
CA THR A 56 4.12 22.47 15.11
C THR A 56 5.64 22.23 15.19
N ALA A 57 6.10 21.14 15.80
CA ALA A 57 7.52 20.76 15.86
C ALA A 57 8.17 20.61 14.48
N GLY A 58 7.39 20.80 13.44
CA GLY A 58 7.85 21.07 12.10
C GLY A 58 7.89 19.81 11.22
N PHE A 59 7.82 20.07 9.92
CA PHE A 59 8.15 19.10 8.91
C PHE A 59 9.61 18.69 9.07
N VAL A 60 9.83 17.39 9.15
CA VAL A 60 11.18 16.81 9.20
C VAL A 60 11.57 16.46 7.76
N PRO A 61 12.72 16.96 7.26
CA PRO A 61 13.23 16.53 5.97
C PRO A 61 13.44 15.00 5.96
N VAL A 62 12.99 14.36 4.90
CA VAL A 62 13.23 12.92 4.66
C VAL A 62 14.40 12.79 3.70
N GLU A 63 14.23 13.23 2.47
CA GLU A 63 15.25 13.20 1.42
C GLU A 63 14.88 14.19 0.33
N GLY A 64 15.87 14.97 -0.14
CA GLY A 64 15.69 15.90 -1.24
C GLY A 64 14.55 16.91 -1.02
N ASN A 65 13.49 16.80 -1.80
CA ASN A 65 12.31 17.65 -1.76
C ASN A 65 11.14 17.06 -0.95
N VAL A 66 11.39 15.98 -0.20
CA VAL A 66 10.38 15.29 0.62
C VAL A 66 10.51 15.70 2.08
N ASN A 67 9.41 16.15 2.65
CA ASN A 67 9.28 16.41 4.07
C ASN A 67 8.16 15.54 4.65
N LYS A 68 8.24 15.21 5.93
CA LYS A 68 7.18 14.49 6.64
C LYS A 68 6.79 15.18 7.93
N TYR A 69 5.58 14.92 8.34
CA TYR A 69 4.97 15.44 9.55
C TYR A 69 4.25 14.32 10.30
N GLN A 70 4.50 14.18 11.60
CA GLN A 70 3.80 13.20 12.43
C GLN A 70 2.41 13.73 12.80
N LEU A 71 1.36 13.03 12.39
CA LEU A 71 -0.04 13.44 12.64
C LEU A 71 -0.51 13.19 14.10
N GLY A 72 0.38 13.11 15.05
CA GLY A 72 0.03 12.92 16.47
C GLY A 72 -0.31 11.46 16.84
N PRO A 73 -0.61 11.19 18.12
CA PRO A 73 -1.02 9.87 18.57
C PRO A 73 -2.45 9.60 18.07
N ILE A 74 -2.56 8.74 17.09
CA ILE A 74 -3.82 8.19 16.59
C ILE A 74 -3.90 6.77 17.12
N ASP A 75 -5.11 6.33 17.48
CA ASP A 75 -5.34 4.94 17.87
C ASP A 75 -4.79 4.00 16.79
N ASP A 76 -4.04 2.96 17.17
CA ASP A 76 -3.27 2.07 16.27
C ASP A 76 -4.11 1.37 15.16
N ARG A 77 -5.37 1.67 15.04
CA ARG A 77 -6.33 0.94 14.20
C ARG A 77 -6.84 1.66 12.96
N GLU A 78 -6.67 2.97 12.85
CA GLU A 78 -7.19 3.72 11.70
C GLU A 78 -6.16 4.74 11.21
N ALA A 79 -5.90 4.72 9.89
CA ALA A 79 -5.11 5.76 9.26
C ALA A 79 -5.82 7.12 9.44
N PRO A 80 -5.12 8.16 9.83
CA PRO A 80 -5.74 9.47 10.03
C PRO A 80 -6.32 9.97 8.71
N ASP A 81 -7.59 10.31 8.73
CA ASP A 81 -8.18 11.07 7.64
C ASP A 81 -7.68 12.52 7.72
N ALA A 82 -6.63 12.82 6.96
CA ALA A 82 -6.21 14.19 6.76
C ALA A 82 -6.66 14.66 5.38
N VAL A 83 -7.09 15.89 5.30
CA VAL A 83 -7.50 16.52 4.05
C VAL A 83 -6.79 17.85 3.88
N VAL A 84 -6.43 18.15 2.65
CA VAL A 84 -5.72 19.38 2.29
C VAL A 84 -6.67 20.32 1.56
N SER A 85 -6.81 21.53 2.08
CA SER A 85 -7.55 22.62 1.42
C SER A 85 -6.72 23.90 1.44
N GLY A 86 -6.36 24.39 0.26
CA GLY A 86 -5.46 25.53 0.13
C GLY A 86 -4.14 25.30 0.85
N LYS A 87 -3.74 26.22 1.70
CA LYS A 87 -2.51 26.12 2.50
C LYS A 87 -2.69 25.39 3.84
N TYR A 88 -3.86 24.80 4.10
CA TYR A 88 -4.18 24.15 5.36
C TYR A 88 -4.32 22.64 5.20
N VAL A 89 -3.86 21.93 6.21
CA VAL A 89 -4.13 20.51 6.42
C VAL A 89 -5.04 20.37 7.64
N TYR A 90 -6.12 19.64 7.47
CA TYR A 90 -7.08 19.33 8.52
C TYR A 90 -7.02 17.84 8.84
N PHE A 91 -6.99 17.50 10.10
CA PHE A 91 -7.05 16.10 10.53
C PHE A 91 -7.64 15.98 11.92
N LEU A 92 -8.22 14.81 12.20
CA LEU A 92 -8.72 14.47 13.50
C LEU A 92 -7.60 13.82 14.31
N SER A 93 -7.34 14.34 15.50
CA SER A 93 -6.36 13.78 16.44
C SER A 93 -7.06 13.37 17.74
N ARG A 94 -6.61 12.27 18.33
CA ARG A 94 -7.09 11.82 19.64
C ARG A 94 -6.08 12.19 20.71
N VAL A 95 -6.53 12.94 21.72
CA VAL A 95 -5.72 13.31 22.87
C VAL A 95 -6.40 12.75 24.13
N SER A 96 -5.86 11.70 24.68
CA SER A 96 -6.47 10.95 25.80
C SER A 96 -7.84 10.35 25.41
N GLU A 97 -8.92 10.80 26.05
CA GLU A 97 -10.30 10.36 25.76
C GLU A 97 -11.07 11.34 24.87
N ASN A 98 -10.44 12.46 24.47
CA ASN A 98 -11.07 13.50 23.67
C ASN A 98 -10.50 13.55 22.26
N TYR A 99 -11.33 13.98 21.31
CA TYR A 99 -10.92 14.23 19.94
C TYR A 99 -10.68 15.73 19.73
N GLN A 100 -9.75 16.03 18.84
CA GLN A 100 -9.44 17.40 18.44
C GLN A 100 -9.40 17.48 16.92
N MET A 101 -10.14 18.42 16.34
CA MET A 101 -9.94 18.81 14.96
C MET A 101 -8.75 19.75 14.91
N VAL A 102 -7.73 19.39 14.16
CA VAL A 102 -6.50 20.15 14.01
C VAL A 102 -6.46 20.77 12.61
N LYS A 103 -6.21 22.07 12.54
CA LYS A 103 -5.96 22.83 11.31
C LYS A 103 -4.52 23.32 11.34
N ILE A 104 -3.68 22.88 10.41
CA ILE A 104 -2.29 23.32 10.29
C ILE A 104 -2.11 24.13 9.03
N ASN A 105 -1.58 25.36 9.17
CA ASN A 105 -1.07 26.11 8.04
C ASN A 105 0.33 25.58 7.69
N ILE A 106 0.47 25.01 6.50
CA ILE A 106 1.74 24.42 6.03
C ILE A 106 2.81 25.44 5.66
N GLU A 107 2.42 26.70 5.46
CA GLU A 107 3.33 27.82 5.13
C GLU A 107 3.72 28.62 6.37
N ASP A 108 2.80 28.76 7.29
CA ASP A 108 3.00 29.44 8.57
C ASP A 108 2.35 28.65 9.71
N PRO A 109 3.08 27.74 10.37
CA PRO A 109 2.54 26.96 11.48
C PRO A 109 1.99 27.78 12.65
N ALA A 110 2.34 29.05 12.75
CA ALA A 110 1.77 29.96 13.78
C ALA A 110 0.31 30.32 13.49
N ASP A 111 -0.11 30.25 12.23
CA ASP A 111 -1.50 30.44 11.77
C ASP A 111 -2.21 29.06 11.69
N SER A 112 -2.28 28.38 12.78
CA SER A 112 -2.92 27.06 12.91
C SER A 112 -4.01 27.10 13.98
N GLY A 113 -4.96 26.17 13.99
CA GLY A 113 -6.10 26.14 14.90
C GLY A 113 -6.41 24.74 15.44
N ILE A 114 -6.99 24.67 16.66
CA ILE A 114 -7.52 23.42 17.21
C ILE A 114 -8.93 23.69 17.72
N ALA A 115 -9.86 22.76 17.40
CA ALA A 115 -11.16 22.69 18.02
C ALA A 115 -11.28 21.39 18.80
N SER A 116 -11.58 21.50 20.09
CA SER A 116 -11.84 20.31 20.93
C SER A 116 -13.26 19.80 20.65
N ILE A 117 -13.38 18.48 20.49
CA ILE A 117 -14.64 17.80 20.26
C ILE A 117 -14.87 16.87 21.45
N GLU A 118 -15.82 17.23 22.31
CA GLU A 118 -16.20 16.39 23.45
C GLU A 118 -16.91 15.13 22.97
N GLY A 119 -16.50 13.97 23.47
CA GLY A 119 -17.17 12.70 23.18
C GLY A 119 -16.33 11.51 23.65
N GLY A 120 -17.01 10.47 24.08
CA GLY A 120 -16.38 9.25 24.59
C GLY A 120 -15.69 8.39 23.53
N ASN A 121 -15.28 7.17 23.93
CA ASN A 121 -14.51 6.19 23.13
C ASN A 121 -15.21 5.61 21.87
N GLU A 122 -16.20 6.28 21.33
CA GLU A 122 -16.96 5.82 20.17
C GLU A 122 -16.36 6.41 18.89
N GLY A 123 -16.27 5.60 17.85
CA GLY A 123 -15.60 5.93 16.59
C GLY A 123 -16.07 7.26 16.00
N PHE A 124 -15.10 8.10 15.64
CA PHE A 124 -15.33 9.37 14.96
C PHE A 124 -14.92 9.22 13.52
N PHE A 125 -15.67 9.87 12.65
CA PHE A 125 -15.37 9.96 11.25
C PHE A 125 -15.36 11.43 10.84
N CYS A 126 -14.34 11.87 10.09
CA CYS A 126 -14.19 13.25 9.65
C CYS A 126 -14.16 13.33 8.13
N LEU A 127 -15.00 14.19 7.59
CA LEU A 127 -14.99 14.54 6.17
C LEU A 127 -14.75 16.04 6.01
N LEU A 128 -13.85 16.39 5.11
CA LEU A 128 -13.62 17.78 4.74
C LEU A 128 -14.28 18.11 3.41
N TYR A 129 -14.81 19.30 3.33
CA TYR A 129 -15.36 19.92 2.13
C TYR A 129 -14.66 21.25 1.88
N ASP A 130 -14.75 21.79 0.69
CA ASP A 130 -14.13 23.07 0.32
C ASP A 130 -14.53 24.26 1.22
N PHE A 131 -15.62 24.14 1.97
CA PHE A 131 -16.18 25.22 2.80
C PHE A 131 -16.30 24.84 4.28
N GLY A 132 -15.90 23.63 4.71
CA GLY A 132 -15.99 23.25 6.10
C GLY A 132 -15.70 21.79 6.37
N VAL A 133 -15.81 21.43 7.64
CA VAL A 133 -15.53 20.12 8.17
C VAL A 133 -16.79 19.48 8.73
N ARG A 134 -17.05 18.24 8.39
CA ARG A 134 -18.09 17.41 8.98
C ARG A 134 -17.44 16.38 9.90
N VAL A 135 -17.85 16.36 11.17
CA VAL A 135 -17.42 15.37 12.15
C VAL A 135 -18.61 14.52 12.55
N GLU A 136 -18.55 13.22 12.33
CA GLU A 136 -19.57 12.27 12.72
C GLU A 136 -19.21 11.61 14.02
N LYS A 137 -20.15 11.63 14.97
CA LYS A 137 -20.15 10.82 16.18
C LYS A 137 -21.26 9.78 16.06
N LYS A 138 -21.36 8.88 17.01
CA LYS A 138 -22.38 7.82 17.02
C LYS A 138 -23.82 8.35 16.84
N ASP A 139 -24.16 9.38 17.59
CA ASP A 139 -25.53 9.88 17.66
C ASP A 139 -25.70 11.32 17.10
N GLU A 140 -24.61 11.98 16.68
CA GLU A 140 -24.67 13.35 16.16
C GLU A 140 -23.65 13.61 15.05
N VAL A 141 -23.95 14.61 14.22
CA VAL A 141 -23.07 15.13 13.19
C VAL A 141 -22.84 16.60 13.45
N ILE A 142 -21.56 17.00 13.57
CA ILE A 142 -21.14 18.38 13.79
C ILE A 142 -20.60 18.95 12.48
N PHE A 143 -21.08 20.11 12.09
CA PHE A 143 -20.56 20.88 10.96
C PHE A 143 -19.80 22.11 11.45
N MET A 144 -18.59 22.27 10.95
CA MET A 144 -17.72 23.40 11.25
C MET A 144 -17.34 24.12 9.94
N ASP A 145 -17.11 25.41 10.01
CA ASP A 145 -16.45 26.12 8.91
C ASP A 145 -14.94 25.80 8.85
N LEU A 146 -14.25 26.32 7.84
CA LEU A 146 -12.80 26.13 7.71
C LEU A 146 -11.99 26.85 8.81
N GLU A 147 -12.59 27.71 9.60
CA GLU A 147 -12.00 28.34 10.79
C GLU A 147 -12.28 27.52 12.07
N LEU A 148 -12.91 26.34 11.90
CA LEU A 148 -13.29 25.42 12.96
C LEU A 148 -14.38 25.96 13.91
N ASN A 149 -15.17 26.93 13.48
CA ASN A 149 -16.37 27.36 14.20
C ASN A 149 -17.52 26.42 13.89
N VAL A 150 -18.26 25.99 14.91
CA VAL A 150 -19.44 25.14 14.71
C VAL A 150 -20.53 25.92 13.99
N ILE A 151 -20.91 25.45 12.80
CA ILE A 151 -22.04 25.97 12.01
C ILE A 151 -23.36 25.44 12.57
N CYS A 152 -23.43 24.11 12.72
CA CYS A 152 -24.61 23.44 13.31
C CYS A 152 -24.24 22.05 13.83
N THR A 153 -25.08 21.52 14.70
CA THR A 153 -25.04 20.13 15.17
C THR A 153 -26.39 19.48 14.89
N VAL A 154 -26.36 18.31 14.31
CA VAL A 154 -27.55 17.53 13.97
C VAL A 154 -27.58 16.26 14.80
N GLN A 155 -28.67 16.04 15.51
CA GLN A 155 -28.92 14.82 16.29
C GLN A 155 -29.53 13.74 15.39
N ASN A 156 -29.34 12.45 15.73
CA ASN A 156 -29.83 11.29 15.00
C ASN A 156 -29.14 11.06 13.65
N ARG A 157 -27.91 10.55 13.72
CA ARG A 157 -27.12 10.19 12.53
C ARG A 157 -27.85 9.24 11.57
N GLU A 158 -28.71 8.36 12.06
CA GLU A 158 -29.44 7.39 11.24
C GLU A 158 -30.35 8.06 10.20
N ASP A 159 -30.70 9.34 10.40
CA ASP A 159 -31.49 10.12 9.45
C ASP A 159 -30.66 10.70 8.30
N PHE A 160 -29.32 10.53 8.31
CA PHE A 160 -28.39 11.17 7.36
C PHE A 160 -27.54 10.13 6.62
N GLU A 161 -28.12 9.48 5.63
CA GLU A 161 -27.44 8.44 4.88
C GLU A 161 -26.31 9.04 4.02
N TYR A 162 -26.61 10.11 3.28
CA TYR A 162 -25.62 10.85 2.48
C TYR A 162 -25.85 12.34 2.55
N MET A 163 -24.78 13.09 2.87
CA MET A 163 -24.80 14.55 2.89
C MET A 163 -23.79 15.10 1.90
N VAL A 164 -24.24 16.06 1.12
CA VAL A 164 -23.42 16.72 0.10
C VAL A 164 -23.58 18.24 0.20
N PRO A 165 -22.51 19.01 0.09
CA PRO A 165 -22.59 20.45 0.10
C PRO A 165 -23.41 20.97 -1.09
N TYR A 166 -24.18 22.03 -0.84
CA TYR A 166 -25.00 22.67 -1.86
C TYR A 166 -25.16 24.16 -1.53
N LYS A 167 -24.55 25.04 -2.34
CA LYS A 167 -24.51 26.49 -2.08
C LYS A 167 -23.94 26.78 -0.67
N ASP A 168 -24.74 27.35 0.18
CA ASP A 168 -24.43 27.74 1.56
C ASP A 168 -24.94 26.73 2.60
N THR A 169 -25.38 25.56 2.16
CA THR A 169 -25.99 24.51 3.01
C THR A 169 -25.60 23.10 2.53
N PHE A 170 -26.30 22.10 3.00
CA PHE A 170 -26.14 20.72 2.60
C PHE A 170 -27.42 20.16 2.02
N LEU A 171 -27.29 19.28 1.02
CA LEU A 171 -28.33 18.37 0.63
C LEU A 171 -28.10 17.03 1.34
N VAL A 172 -29.19 16.49 1.85
CA VAL A 172 -29.22 15.18 2.51
C VAL A 172 -30.05 14.25 1.66
N LEU A 173 -29.44 13.12 1.29
CA LEU A 173 -30.10 12.09 0.51
C LEU A 173 -30.45 10.91 1.43
N GLN A 174 -31.72 10.52 1.43
CA GLN A 174 -32.25 9.36 2.14
C GLN A 174 -33.06 8.53 1.16
N GLY A 175 -32.51 7.42 0.69
CA GLY A 175 -33.13 6.64 -0.38
C GLY A 175 -33.29 7.46 -1.66
N ASP A 176 -34.52 7.83 -2.00
CA ASP A 176 -34.86 8.67 -3.16
C ASP A 176 -35.32 10.11 -2.78
N ASP A 177 -35.32 10.43 -1.49
CA ASP A 177 -35.70 11.76 -1.00
C ASP A 177 -34.45 12.64 -0.79
N LEU A 178 -34.43 13.77 -1.47
CA LEU A 178 -33.39 14.81 -1.34
C LEU A 178 -33.94 15.96 -0.52
N SER A 179 -33.35 16.23 0.62
CA SER A 179 -33.74 17.29 1.55
C SER A 179 -32.61 18.33 1.68
N MET A 180 -32.95 19.55 2.06
CA MET A 180 -31.99 20.62 2.33
C MET A 180 -31.85 20.80 3.85
N LEU A 181 -30.62 20.87 4.33
CA LEU A 181 -30.36 21.12 5.75
C LEU A 181 -30.34 22.64 6.00
N ARG A 182 -31.31 23.15 6.78
CA ARG A 182 -31.37 24.55 7.22
C ARG A 182 -31.62 24.64 8.71
N ASP A 183 -30.83 25.44 9.39
CA ASP A 183 -30.93 25.65 10.84
C ASP A 183 -31.06 24.33 11.65
N GLY A 184 -30.28 23.31 11.25
CA GLY A 184 -30.28 21.99 11.86
C GLY A 184 -31.53 21.12 11.56
N LYS A 185 -32.38 21.55 10.62
CA LYS A 185 -33.59 20.81 10.21
C LYS A 185 -33.57 20.42 8.75
N LEU A 186 -34.15 19.28 8.43
CA LEU A 186 -34.31 18.81 7.06
C LEU A 186 -35.61 19.41 6.47
N GLU A 187 -35.44 20.16 5.40
CA GLU A 187 -36.54 20.66 4.58
C GLU A 187 -36.62 19.87 3.27
N PRO A 188 -37.76 19.26 2.90
CA PRO A 188 -37.89 18.57 1.63
C PRO A 188 -37.48 19.46 0.46
N PHE A 189 -36.55 19.00 -0.37
CA PHE A 189 -36.07 19.75 -1.53
C PHE A 189 -36.60 19.12 -2.83
N ARG A 190 -36.39 17.81 -2.98
CA ARG A 190 -36.80 17.08 -4.19
C ARG A 190 -36.88 15.60 -3.94
N LYS A 191 -37.74 14.92 -4.70
CA LYS A 191 -37.78 13.46 -4.76
C LYS A 191 -37.10 13.01 -6.07
N LEU A 192 -36.12 12.13 -5.96
CA LEU A 192 -35.46 11.54 -7.12
C LEU A 192 -36.37 10.50 -7.75
N ASN A 193 -36.35 10.38 -9.07
CA ASN A 193 -37.13 9.38 -9.78
C ASN A 193 -36.43 8.01 -9.88
N ARG A 194 -35.34 7.83 -9.11
CA ARG A 194 -34.55 6.61 -9.01
C ARG A 194 -34.20 6.35 -7.56
N SER A 195 -34.23 5.10 -7.19
CA SER A 195 -33.70 4.68 -5.90
C SER A 195 -32.16 4.74 -5.94
N VAL A 196 -31.56 5.52 -5.08
CA VAL A 196 -30.11 5.70 -5.02
C VAL A 196 -29.55 4.74 -3.97
N TYR A 197 -28.54 3.98 -4.35
CA TYR A 197 -27.85 3.09 -3.42
C TYR A 197 -26.73 3.82 -2.66
N THR A 198 -25.94 4.66 -3.37
CA THR A 198 -24.90 5.49 -2.74
C THR A 198 -24.53 6.71 -3.57
N VAL A 199 -24.01 7.73 -2.91
CA VAL A 199 -23.33 8.88 -3.52
C VAL A 199 -21.84 8.57 -3.57
N LEU A 200 -21.30 8.46 -4.76
CA LEU A 200 -19.90 8.10 -4.98
C LEU A 200 -18.98 9.30 -5.03
N HIS A 201 -19.45 10.38 -5.59
CA HIS A 201 -18.67 11.61 -5.71
C HIS A 201 -19.57 12.82 -5.92
N GLN A 202 -19.06 13.98 -5.54
CA GLN A 202 -19.74 15.24 -5.71
C GLN A 202 -18.78 16.27 -6.33
N GLN A 203 -19.31 17.00 -7.30
CA GLN A 203 -18.64 18.14 -7.88
C GLN A 203 -19.48 19.40 -7.65
N ILE A 204 -18.83 20.47 -7.25
CA ILE A 204 -19.39 21.80 -7.21
C ILE A 204 -18.62 22.66 -8.21
N SER A 205 -19.35 23.23 -9.16
CA SER A 205 -18.82 24.19 -10.12
C SER A 205 -19.70 25.44 -10.08
N GLY A 206 -19.27 26.43 -9.32
CA GLY A 206 -20.07 27.63 -9.09
C GLY A 206 -21.44 27.30 -8.50
N ASP A 207 -22.52 27.68 -9.21
CA ASP A 207 -23.89 27.37 -8.79
C ASP A 207 -24.37 25.96 -9.19
N ASN A 208 -23.53 25.16 -9.86
CA ASN A 208 -23.89 23.84 -10.36
C ASN A 208 -23.36 22.73 -9.44
N THR A 209 -24.27 21.92 -8.93
CA THR A 209 -23.90 20.72 -8.16
C THR A 209 -24.24 19.48 -8.97
N LYS A 210 -23.23 18.66 -9.25
CA LYS A 210 -23.42 17.36 -9.88
C LYS A 210 -23.03 16.25 -8.92
N LEU A 211 -23.85 15.22 -8.85
CA LEU A 211 -23.64 14.05 -7.99
C LEU A 211 -23.40 12.83 -8.86
N LEU A 212 -22.34 12.09 -8.59
CA LEU A 212 -22.17 10.75 -9.14
C LEU A 212 -22.85 9.75 -8.21
N LEU A 213 -23.87 9.10 -8.72
CA LEU A 213 -24.75 8.22 -7.97
C LEU A 213 -24.75 6.82 -8.61
N ASN A 214 -25.08 5.82 -7.81
CA ASN A 214 -25.40 4.50 -8.35
C ASN A 214 -26.75 3.99 -7.85
N ASP A 215 -27.37 3.12 -8.64
CA ASP A 215 -28.53 2.32 -8.25
C ASP A 215 -28.24 0.83 -8.48
N ASN A 216 -29.05 -0.02 -7.86
CA ASN A 216 -29.00 -1.46 -8.10
C ASN A 216 -29.73 -1.80 -9.40
N ASN A 217 -29.10 -2.54 -10.29
CA ASN A 217 -29.77 -3.08 -11.47
C ASN A 217 -30.45 -4.43 -11.19
N ALA A 218 -31.36 -4.82 -12.07
CA ALA A 218 -32.13 -6.06 -11.94
C ALA A 218 -31.30 -7.35 -12.00
N GLU A 219 -30.03 -7.26 -12.44
CA GLU A 219 -29.12 -8.38 -12.60
C GLU A 219 -28.14 -8.52 -11.42
N GLY A 220 -28.31 -7.69 -10.36
CA GLY A 220 -27.46 -7.69 -9.17
C GLY A 220 -26.17 -6.90 -9.33
N GLY A 221 -26.06 -6.06 -10.36
CA GLY A 221 -24.98 -5.09 -10.56
C GLY A 221 -25.44 -3.67 -10.22
N PHE A 222 -24.59 -2.70 -10.57
CA PHE A 222 -24.88 -1.29 -10.38
C PHE A 222 -25.00 -0.56 -11.72
N ASN A 223 -25.97 0.37 -11.81
CA ASN A 223 -25.99 1.40 -12.83
C ASN A 223 -25.40 2.68 -12.24
N PHE A 224 -24.60 3.38 -13.02
CA PHE A 224 -23.97 4.63 -12.62
C PHE A 224 -24.56 5.79 -13.44
N PHE A 225 -24.75 6.91 -12.76
CA PHE A 225 -25.28 8.10 -13.42
C PHE A 225 -24.83 9.38 -12.72
N VAL A 226 -24.70 10.44 -13.49
CA VAL A 226 -24.52 11.80 -12.98
C VAL A 226 -25.90 12.43 -12.85
N TYR A 227 -26.16 13.01 -11.70
CA TYR A 227 -27.33 13.81 -11.44
C TYR A 227 -26.96 15.29 -11.31
N ASP A 228 -27.44 16.12 -12.21
CA ASP A 228 -27.35 17.57 -12.13
C ASP A 228 -28.48 18.08 -11.23
N VAL A 229 -28.12 18.54 -10.03
CA VAL A 229 -29.08 18.98 -9.01
C VAL A 229 -29.87 20.20 -9.48
N ASN A 230 -29.24 21.14 -10.20
CA ASN A 230 -29.89 22.38 -10.63
C ASN A 230 -30.79 22.14 -11.85
N ALA A 231 -30.32 21.37 -12.80
CA ALA A 231 -31.06 21.08 -14.03
C ALA A 231 -32.14 19.98 -13.84
N ASP A 232 -32.12 19.23 -12.73
CA ASP A 232 -32.94 18.06 -12.47
C ASP A 232 -32.86 17.01 -13.58
N LYS A 233 -31.63 16.68 -13.96
CA LYS A 233 -31.34 15.79 -15.08
C LYS A 233 -30.40 14.66 -14.69
N TYR A 234 -30.65 13.48 -15.27
CA TYR A 234 -29.80 12.33 -15.13
C TYR A 234 -29.07 12.04 -16.44
N GLU A 235 -27.82 11.69 -16.32
CA GLU A 235 -27.00 11.17 -17.41
C GLU A 235 -26.47 9.81 -17.00
N ASN A 236 -26.81 8.76 -17.76
CA ASN A 236 -26.27 7.43 -17.51
C ASN A 236 -24.83 7.36 -17.95
N ILE A 237 -23.99 6.72 -17.14
CA ILE A 237 -22.59 6.48 -17.43
C ILE A 237 -22.41 5.01 -17.79
N SER A 238 -21.95 4.73 -19.02
CA SER A 238 -21.73 3.37 -19.51
C SER A 238 -20.39 2.78 -19.05
N GLU A 239 -19.43 3.66 -18.73
CA GLU A 239 -18.10 3.28 -18.25
C GLU A 239 -17.76 4.08 -17.02
N MET A 240 -17.37 3.39 -15.95
CA MET A 240 -17.00 4.02 -14.68
C MET A 240 -15.50 3.96 -14.44
N GLY A 241 -14.97 5.07 -13.95
CA GLY A 241 -13.71 5.10 -13.24
C GLY A 241 -13.93 4.90 -11.74
N TYR A 242 -12.98 4.26 -11.09
CA TYR A 242 -13.06 3.98 -9.64
C TYR A 242 -12.40 5.07 -8.78
N ASN A 243 -11.73 6.04 -9.43
CA ASN A 243 -11.02 7.11 -8.75
C ASN A 243 -11.63 8.46 -9.11
N TYR A 244 -11.54 9.43 -8.17
CA TYR A 244 -12.16 10.73 -8.30
C TYR A 244 -11.13 11.85 -8.27
N PHE A 245 -11.42 12.94 -8.96
CA PHE A 245 -10.71 14.20 -8.89
C PHE A 245 -11.72 15.34 -8.75
N SER A 246 -11.25 16.57 -8.54
CA SER A 246 -12.12 17.73 -8.23
C SER A 246 -13.27 17.96 -9.22
N ASP A 247 -13.08 17.59 -10.49
CA ASP A 247 -14.06 17.83 -11.57
C ASP A 247 -14.64 16.53 -12.17
N GLY A 248 -14.44 15.38 -11.57
CA GLY A 248 -14.96 14.15 -12.14
C GLY A 248 -14.35 12.87 -11.60
N PHE A 249 -14.26 11.90 -12.48
CA PHE A 249 -13.63 10.61 -12.16
C PHE A 249 -12.66 10.17 -13.24
N TYR A 250 -11.76 9.27 -12.86
CA TYR A 250 -10.79 8.67 -13.77
C TYR A 250 -10.61 7.18 -13.50
N ASP A 251 -10.14 6.49 -14.53
CA ASP A 251 -9.76 5.10 -14.48
C ASP A 251 -8.38 4.91 -15.12
N VAL A 252 -7.57 4.08 -14.51
CA VAL A 252 -6.23 3.75 -15.00
C VAL A 252 -6.10 2.24 -15.10
N ASN A 253 -5.77 1.77 -16.27
CA ASN A 253 -5.44 0.38 -16.48
C ASN A 253 -4.18 0.26 -17.37
N PRO A 254 -3.62 -0.94 -17.55
CA PRO A 254 -2.37 -1.11 -18.31
C PRO A 254 -2.41 -0.62 -19.78
N LYS A 255 -3.59 -0.40 -20.33
CA LYS A 255 -3.74 0.01 -21.74
C LYS A 255 -4.14 1.46 -21.91
N ARG A 256 -4.87 2.03 -20.93
CA ARG A 256 -5.43 3.37 -21.07
C ARG A 256 -5.53 4.11 -19.75
N VAL A 257 -5.50 5.42 -19.84
CA VAL A 257 -5.98 6.36 -18.80
C VAL A 257 -7.25 7.02 -19.36
N MET A 258 -8.35 6.88 -18.64
CA MET A 258 -9.62 7.51 -18.99
C MET A 258 -9.98 8.52 -17.90
N ALA A 259 -10.37 9.71 -18.30
CA ALA A 259 -10.87 10.73 -17.38
C ALA A 259 -12.16 11.34 -17.93
N ARG A 260 -13.14 11.54 -17.06
CA ARG A 260 -14.39 12.22 -17.38
C ARG A 260 -14.56 13.44 -16.49
N SER A 261 -14.61 14.59 -17.14
CA SER A 261 -14.95 15.86 -16.49
C SER A 261 -16.48 16.05 -16.48
N PHE A 262 -17.01 16.45 -15.33
CA PHE A 262 -18.43 16.84 -15.20
C PHE A 262 -18.71 18.22 -15.76
N THR A 263 -17.72 19.13 -15.68
CA THR A 263 -17.87 20.51 -16.18
C THR A 263 -17.86 20.54 -17.71
N GLU A 264 -16.91 19.86 -18.33
CA GLU A 264 -16.80 19.82 -19.79
C GLU A 264 -17.78 18.86 -20.44
N ASP A 265 -18.42 17.98 -19.67
CA ASP A 265 -19.29 16.89 -20.12
C ASP A 265 -18.61 16.02 -21.20
N LYS A 266 -17.35 15.73 -20.98
CA LYS A 266 -16.49 14.97 -21.91
C LYS A 266 -15.71 13.89 -21.21
N SER A 267 -15.63 12.75 -21.90
CA SER A 267 -14.65 11.72 -21.60
C SER A 267 -13.43 11.93 -22.47
N ARG A 268 -12.26 11.81 -21.88
CA ARG A 268 -10.96 11.77 -22.55
C ARG A 268 -10.35 10.41 -22.31
N GLU A 269 -9.79 9.82 -23.36
CA GLU A 269 -9.10 8.54 -23.27
C GLU A 269 -7.71 8.71 -23.87
N PHE A 270 -6.70 8.24 -23.17
CA PHE A 270 -5.30 8.30 -23.56
C PHE A 270 -4.70 6.91 -23.49
N GLU A 271 -3.82 6.58 -24.41
CA GLU A 271 -3.01 5.37 -24.33
C GLU A 271 -2.09 5.45 -23.09
N ASN A 272 -2.08 4.39 -22.30
CA ASN A 272 -1.18 4.31 -21.15
C ASN A 272 0.18 3.79 -21.58
N MET A 273 1.15 4.69 -21.68
CA MET A 273 2.54 4.39 -22.07
C MET A 273 3.47 4.26 -20.85
N TYR A 274 2.93 4.36 -19.63
CA TYR A 274 3.71 4.27 -18.40
C TYR A 274 4.43 2.92 -18.29
N PRO A 275 5.76 2.89 -18.04
CA PRO A 275 6.57 1.66 -18.10
C PRO A 275 6.53 0.81 -16.82
N GLY A 276 5.76 1.19 -15.82
CA GLY A 276 5.61 0.51 -14.53
C GLY A 276 4.18 0.20 -14.18
N THR A 277 3.97 -0.23 -12.94
CA THR A 277 2.63 -0.43 -12.37
C THR A 277 2.22 0.79 -11.56
N ILE A 278 1.09 1.38 -11.92
CA ILE A 278 0.48 2.46 -11.18
C ILE A 278 -0.29 1.84 -10.00
N GLY A 279 0.24 2.04 -8.80
CA GLY A 279 -0.43 1.65 -7.56
C GLY A 279 -1.55 2.64 -7.20
N THR A 280 -1.34 3.38 -6.12
CA THR A 280 -2.24 4.49 -5.80
C THR A 280 -1.96 5.70 -6.66
N SER A 281 -2.98 6.46 -6.98
CA SER A 281 -2.84 7.65 -7.83
C SER A 281 -3.82 8.76 -7.44
N LEU A 282 -3.48 9.99 -7.87
CA LEU A 282 -4.30 11.19 -7.81
C LEU A 282 -4.25 11.90 -9.17
N PHE A 283 -5.39 12.24 -9.72
CA PHE A 283 -5.49 12.96 -10.98
C PHE A 283 -5.94 14.41 -10.71
N ASP A 284 -5.25 15.39 -11.29
CA ASP A 284 -5.60 16.82 -11.14
C ASP A 284 -6.41 17.40 -12.31
N GLY A 285 -6.81 16.53 -13.25
CA GLY A 285 -7.48 16.92 -14.48
C GLY A 285 -6.56 16.91 -15.71
N GLN A 286 -5.25 16.88 -15.52
CA GLN A 286 -4.22 16.78 -16.55
C GLN A 286 -3.17 15.73 -16.23
N ARG A 287 -2.63 15.76 -15.02
CA ARG A 287 -1.52 14.94 -14.55
C ARG A 287 -2.00 13.86 -13.61
N LEU A 288 -1.43 12.69 -13.74
CA LEU A 288 -1.62 11.57 -12.83
C LEU A 288 -0.41 11.51 -11.89
N TYR A 289 -0.58 11.92 -10.64
CA TYR A 289 0.38 11.71 -9.57
C TYR A 289 0.23 10.29 -9.07
N LEU A 290 1.32 9.56 -8.95
CA LEU A 290 1.27 8.14 -8.67
C LEU A 290 2.43 7.67 -7.79
N CYS A 291 2.18 6.62 -7.04
CA CYS A 291 3.21 5.78 -6.47
C CYS A 291 3.40 4.58 -7.38
N ASP A 292 4.61 4.40 -7.91
CA ASP A 292 4.94 3.24 -8.73
C ASP A 292 5.09 2.00 -7.85
N GLU A 293 4.29 0.97 -8.08
CA GLU A 293 4.43 -0.29 -7.34
C GLU A 293 5.70 -1.07 -7.67
N GLY A 294 6.33 -0.74 -8.80
CA GLY A 294 7.57 -1.39 -9.24
C GLY A 294 8.76 -0.96 -8.41
N ASP A 295 9.01 0.35 -8.29
CA ASP A 295 10.18 0.91 -7.61
C ASP A 295 9.88 1.79 -6.40
N LEU A 296 8.60 1.90 -6.02
CA LEU A 296 8.10 2.57 -4.83
C LEU A 296 8.40 4.09 -4.78
N THR A 297 8.64 4.70 -5.94
CA THR A 297 8.90 6.13 -6.05
C THR A 297 7.62 6.91 -6.36
N ILE A 298 7.63 8.20 -6.07
CA ILE A 298 6.53 9.11 -6.42
C ILE A 298 6.85 9.81 -7.72
N ARG A 299 5.93 9.72 -8.67
CA ARG A 299 6.02 10.35 -9.99
C ARG A 299 4.75 11.09 -10.34
N TYR A 300 4.82 11.97 -11.34
CA TYR A 300 3.65 12.27 -12.13
C TYR A 300 3.83 11.84 -13.59
N TYR A 301 2.73 11.52 -14.22
CA TYR A 301 2.61 11.14 -15.62
C TYR A 301 1.53 11.99 -16.28
N ASP A 302 1.86 12.68 -17.37
CA ASP A 302 0.90 13.37 -18.22
C ASP A 302 0.56 12.47 -19.42
N PRO A 303 -0.59 11.80 -19.42
CA PRO A 303 -0.97 10.89 -20.50
C PRO A 303 -1.27 11.63 -21.81
N SER A 304 -1.60 12.93 -21.75
CA SER A 304 -1.91 13.70 -22.96
C SER A 304 -0.67 14.14 -23.74
N HIS A 305 0.43 14.39 -23.04
CA HIS A 305 1.70 14.79 -23.64
C HIS A 305 2.73 13.67 -23.65
N GLN A 306 2.40 12.52 -23.06
CA GLN A 306 3.32 11.38 -22.91
C GLN A 306 4.63 11.79 -22.24
N THR A 307 4.51 12.61 -21.16
CA THR A 307 5.65 13.03 -20.36
C THR A 307 5.57 12.48 -18.95
N ILE A 308 6.72 12.33 -18.31
CA ILE A 308 6.88 11.81 -16.97
C ILE A 308 7.87 12.66 -16.19
N CYS A 309 7.69 12.71 -14.88
CA CYS A 309 8.66 13.28 -13.97
C CYS A 309 8.76 12.44 -12.69
N THR A 310 9.97 12.14 -12.24
CA THR A 310 10.21 11.57 -10.93
C THR A 310 10.22 12.70 -9.89
N LEU A 311 9.20 12.73 -9.05
CA LEU A 311 9.03 13.72 -7.99
C LEU A 311 9.91 13.43 -6.79
N SER A 312 10.15 12.13 -6.50
CA SER A 312 11.03 11.69 -5.43
C SER A 312 11.64 10.35 -5.77
N GLU A 313 12.95 10.23 -5.58
CA GLU A 313 13.69 8.95 -5.65
C GLU A 313 13.64 8.17 -4.32
N HIS A 314 13.03 8.74 -3.29
CA HIS A 314 12.81 8.06 -2.02
C HIS A 314 11.84 6.89 -2.20
N GLU A 315 12.23 5.72 -1.69
CA GLU A 315 11.41 4.50 -1.75
C GLU A 315 10.38 4.51 -0.62
N PHE A 316 9.11 4.67 -0.97
CA PHE A 316 8.01 4.63 -0.01
C PHE A 316 7.54 3.19 0.22
N SER A 317 6.87 2.94 1.34
CA SER A 317 6.30 1.61 1.58
C SER A 317 5.26 1.25 0.51
N LYS A 318 5.30 0.03 0.03
CA LYS A 318 4.36 -0.53 -0.96
C LYS A 318 2.89 -0.40 -0.52
N TYR A 319 2.65 -0.42 0.77
CA TYR A 319 1.30 -0.38 1.33
C TYR A 319 1.03 0.98 1.96
N GLY A 320 -0.07 1.58 1.55
CA GLY A 320 -0.68 2.66 2.29
C GLY A 320 -0.35 4.08 1.84
N VAL A 321 0.36 4.31 0.71
CA VAL A 321 0.40 5.66 0.14
C VAL A 321 -1.01 6.07 -0.22
N ASN A 322 -1.53 7.07 0.46
CA ASN A 322 -2.88 7.59 0.26
C ASN A 322 -2.79 9.07 -0.08
N PHE A 323 -2.90 9.39 -1.36
CA PHE A 323 -2.86 10.76 -1.84
C PHE A 323 -4.04 11.56 -1.29
N ARG A 324 -3.76 12.79 -0.85
CA ARG A 324 -4.75 13.69 -0.24
C ARG A 324 -5.03 14.94 -1.06
N GLY A 325 -4.15 15.29 -1.95
CA GLY A 325 -4.34 16.43 -2.83
C GLY A 325 -3.04 17.07 -3.26
N ILE A 326 -3.19 18.09 -4.10
CA ILE A 326 -2.12 18.97 -4.53
C ILE A 326 -2.55 20.42 -4.32
N THR A 327 -1.66 21.25 -3.79
CA THR A 327 -1.89 22.68 -3.62
C THR A 327 -0.64 23.43 -4.02
N GLY A 328 -0.78 24.33 -5.00
CA GLY A 328 0.38 24.96 -5.62
C GLY A 328 1.35 23.91 -6.16
N ASN A 329 2.59 23.95 -5.68
CA ASN A 329 3.62 22.98 -6.04
C ASN A 329 3.86 21.92 -4.96
N LYS A 330 2.87 21.62 -4.11
CA LYS A 330 3.00 20.65 -3.02
C LYS A 330 2.00 19.53 -3.18
N LEU A 331 2.50 18.32 -3.30
CA LEU A 331 1.74 17.07 -3.31
C LEU A 331 1.71 16.49 -1.90
N PHE A 332 0.53 16.12 -1.43
CA PHE A 332 0.31 15.59 -0.09
C PHE A 332 -0.21 14.15 -0.15
N PHE A 333 0.35 13.31 0.71
CA PHE A 333 -0.16 11.95 0.91
C PHE A 333 0.13 11.48 2.34
N ILE A 334 -0.66 10.53 2.79
CA ILE A 334 -0.48 9.87 4.07
C ILE A 334 0.12 8.48 3.84
N LEU A 335 1.06 8.13 4.68
CA LEU A 335 1.62 6.80 4.79
C LEU A 335 1.66 6.42 6.27
N SER A 336 0.87 5.42 6.66
CA SER A 336 0.66 5.07 8.06
C SER A 336 0.12 6.26 8.87
N THR A 337 0.85 6.78 9.84
CA THR A 337 0.47 7.91 10.70
C THR A 337 1.23 9.20 10.36
N GLU A 338 1.90 9.24 9.23
CA GLU A 338 2.71 10.38 8.80
C GLU A 338 2.12 11.03 7.54
N LEU A 339 2.07 12.35 7.55
CA LEU A 339 1.76 13.16 6.38
C LEU A 339 3.06 13.50 5.66
N TYR A 340 3.14 13.14 4.41
CA TYR A 340 4.25 13.49 3.52
C TYR A 340 3.88 14.65 2.63
N VAL A 341 4.85 15.51 2.39
CA VAL A 341 4.75 16.65 1.48
C VAL A 341 5.92 16.59 0.51
N VAL A 342 5.61 16.53 -0.77
CA VAL A 342 6.61 16.56 -1.85
C VAL A 342 6.50 17.87 -2.60
N ASP A 343 7.60 18.62 -2.67
CA ASP A 343 7.69 19.83 -3.49
C ASP A 343 7.91 19.45 -4.96
N THR A 344 6.96 19.81 -5.81
CA THR A 344 6.96 19.48 -7.23
C THR A 344 7.56 20.60 -8.11
N SER A 345 8.04 21.70 -7.52
CA SER A 345 8.50 22.89 -8.25
C SER A 345 9.75 22.64 -9.11
N ASN A 346 10.62 21.73 -8.69
CA ASN A 346 11.90 21.43 -9.34
C ASN A 346 11.86 20.16 -10.18
N CYS A 347 10.68 19.74 -10.59
CA CYS A 347 10.50 18.53 -11.37
C CYS A 347 10.93 18.75 -12.82
N GLU A 348 11.81 17.90 -13.32
CA GLU A 348 12.24 17.91 -14.71
C GLU A 348 11.39 16.92 -15.52
N GLU A 349 10.47 17.46 -16.30
CA GLU A 349 9.66 16.68 -17.23
C GLU A 349 10.50 16.16 -18.38
N MET A 350 10.30 14.89 -18.74
CA MET A 350 10.90 14.29 -19.92
C MET A 350 9.88 13.45 -20.70
N PRO A 351 10.07 13.28 -22.01
CA PRO A 351 9.28 12.32 -22.78
C PRO A 351 9.40 10.90 -22.21
N ILE A 352 8.32 10.15 -22.21
CA ILE A 352 8.30 8.79 -21.65
C ILE A 352 9.28 7.85 -22.35
N GLU A 353 9.53 8.04 -23.64
CA GLU A 353 10.51 7.25 -24.39
C GLU A 353 11.96 7.54 -23.94
N GLU A 354 12.25 8.79 -23.58
CA GLU A 354 13.54 9.15 -23.00
C GLU A 354 13.71 8.54 -21.62
N PHE A 355 12.67 8.57 -20.79
CA PHE A 355 12.68 7.90 -19.49
C PHE A 355 12.96 6.39 -19.62
N LYS A 356 12.32 5.70 -20.58
CA LYS A 356 12.57 4.29 -20.86
C LYS A 356 14.03 4.03 -21.26
N ILE A 357 14.60 4.89 -22.11
CA ILE A 357 16.02 4.77 -22.51
C ILE A 357 16.93 4.90 -21.28
N ILE A 358 16.69 5.88 -20.41
CA ILE A 358 17.45 6.08 -19.17
C ILE A 358 17.30 4.85 -18.25
N LEU A 359 16.09 4.33 -18.10
CA LEU A 359 15.82 3.16 -17.27
C LEU A 359 16.53 1.91 -17.80
N HIS A 360 16.49 1.67 -19.11
CA HIS A 360 17.25 0.59 -19.76
C HIS A 360 18.75 0.74 -19.51
N GLY A 361 19.30 1.96 -19.64
CA GLY A 361 20.69 2.23 -19.34
C GLY A 361 21.06 1.89 -17.88
N LYS A 362 20.22 2.25 -16.91
CA LYS A 362 20.41 1.89 -15.50
C LYS A 362 20.38 0.36 -15.28
N ILE A 363 19.51 -0.36 -15.99
CA ILE A 363 19.43 -1.84 -15.94
C ILE A 363 20.73 -2.46 -16.50
N ASP A 364 21.16 -2.02 -17.68
CA ASP A 364 22.36 -2.54 -18.36
C ASP A 364 23.64 -2.25 -17.54
N ASP A 365 23.76 -1.08 -16.95
CA ASP A 365 24.88 -0.70 -16.07
C ASP A 365 24.95 -1.59 -14.83
N LEU A 366 23.81 -1.83 -14.19
CA LEU A 366 23.73 -2.69 -13.01
C LEU A 366 24.00 -4.16 -13.35
N GLU A 367 23.46 -4.68 -14.46
CA GLU A 367 23.76 -6.01 -14.97
C GLU A 367 25.26 -6.18 -15.21
N THR A 368 25.89 -5.19 -15.86
CA THR A 368 27.30 -5.21 -16.18
C THR A 368 28.18 -5.15 -14.91
N GLU A 369 27.87 -4.26 -13.97
CA GLU A 369 28.57 -4.20 -12.68
C GLU A 369 28.56 -5.55 -11.96
N ILE A 370 27.36 -6.13 -11.81
CA ILE A 370 27.18 -7.36 -11.03
C ILE A 370 27.84 -8.55 -11.73
N ARG A 371 27.71 -8.65 -13.04
CA ARG A 371 28.36 -9.71 -13.82
C ARG A 371 29.88 -9.62 -13.73
N ASP A 372 30.43 -8.46 -13.99
CA ASP A 372 31.88 -8.29 -14.13
C ASP A 372 32.61 -8.39 -12.78
N LYS A 373 31.95 -7.92 -11.71
CA LYS A 373 32.54 -7.92 -10.37
C LYS A 373 32.28 -9.19 -9.58
N TYR A 374 31.09 -9.79 -9.71
CA TYR A 374 30.67 -10.92 -8.87
C TYR A 374 30.43 -12.20 -9.68
N SER A 375 30.50 -12.19 -11.00
CA SER A 375 30.19 -13.31 -11.88
C SER A 375 28.75 -13.83 -11.69
N VAL A 376 27.82 -12.95 -11.37
CA VAL A 376 26.39 -13.21 -11.28
C VAL A 376 25.72 -12.54 -12.48
N ASN A 377 24.91 -13.29 -13.21
CA ASN A 377 24.25 -12.81 -14.43
C ASN A 377 22.76 -12.59 -14.15
N PHE A 378 22.27 -11.39 -14.35
CA PHE A 378 20.84 -11.14 -14.37
C PHE A 378 20.27 -11.40 -15.77
N LEU A 379 19.08 -12.00 -15.81
CA LEU A 379 18.28 -12.13 -17.01
C LEU A 379 16.85 -11.72 -16.70
N ALA A 380 16.26 -10.86 -17.52
CA ALA A 380 14.88 -10.42 -17.37
C ALA A 380 14.11 -10.53 -18.71
N GLY A 381 12.79 -10.37 -18.65
CA GLY A 381 11.91 -10.43 -19.81
C GLY A 381 12.02 -11.75 -20.58
N GLU A 382 12.00 -11.65 -21.90
CA GLU A 382 12.11 -12.81 -22.81
C GLU A 382 13.42 -13.60 -22.65
N LYS A 383 14.50 -12.95 -22.22
CA LYS A 383 15.77 -13.64 -21.98
C LYS A 383 15.67 -14.59 -20.80
N ALA A 384 14.97 -14.20 -19.72
CA ALA A 384 14.73 -15.05 -18.57
C ALA A 384 13.87 -16.26 -18.97
N ALA A 385 12.79 -16.04 -19.70
CA ALA A 385 11.86 -17.08 -20.12
C ALA A 385 12.51 -18.21 -20.95
N LYS A 386 13.61 -17.93 -21.66
CA LYS A 386 14.34 -18.91 -22.50
C LYS A 386 15.25 -19.87 -21.72
N GLN A 387 15.48 -19.61 -20.42
CA GLN A 387 16.40 -20.40 -19.58
C GLN A 387 15.67 -21.39 -18.65
N ILE A 388 14.44 -21.75 -18.97
CA ILE A 388 13.54 -22.49 -18.10
C ILE A 388 13.86 -23.98 -18.07
N ARG A 389 13.60 -24.61 -16.94
CA ARG A 389 13.63 -26.04 -16.73
C ARG A 389 12.27 -26.65 -17.13
N ASP A 390 12.26 -27.91 -17.63
CA ASP A 390 11.05 -28.59 -18.15
C ASP A 390 9.83 -28.62 -17.22
N ASN A 391 10.05 -28.59 -15.90
CA ASN A 391 8.96 -28.59 -14.90
C ASN A 391 8.67 -27.21 -14.29
N VAL A 392 9.18 -26.13 -14.88
CA VAL A 392 8.99 -24.76 -14.42
C VAL A 392 8.39 -23.95 -15.56
N GLU A 393 7.20 -23.43 -15.32
CA GLU A 393 6.53 -22.50 -16.23
C GLU A 393 6.75 -21.06 -15.72
N THR A 394 7.09 -20.13 -16.62
CA THR A 394 7.28 -18.73 -16.24
C THR A 394 6.64 -17.82 -17.28
N GLU A 395 6.30 -16.62 -16.84
CA GLU A 395 5.96 -15.51 -17.72
C GLU A 395 6.99 -14.38 -17.57
N PRO A 396 7.33 -13.70 -18.67
CA PRO A 396 8.27 -12.59 -18.61
C PRO A 396 7.67 -11.41 -17.83
N MET A 397 8.49 -10.76 -16.99
CA MET A 397 8.15 -9.47 -16.42
C MET A 397 8.21 -8.40 -17.52
N LYS A 398 7.14 -7.61 -17.64
CA LYS A 398 7.02 -6.54 -18.65
C LYS A 398 7.30 -5.14 -18.07
N GLU A 399 7.19 -5.00 -16.75
CA GLU A 399 7.33 -3.73 -16.04
C GLU A 399 8.80 -3.45 -15.73
N GLU A 400 9.39 -2.55 -16.49
CA GLU A 400 10.82 -2.25 -16.41
C GLU A 400 11.24 -1.59 -15.10
N THR A 401 10.37 -0.77 -14.50
CA THR A 401 10.62 -0.19 -13.18
C THR A 401 10.75 -1.28 -12.12
N ARG A 402 9.91 -2.30 -12.16
CA ARG A 402 9.96 -3.45 -11.26
C ARG A 402 11.20 -4.31 -11.51
N VAL A 403 11.60 -4.51 -12.76
CA VAL A 403 12.84 -5.21 -13.10
C VAL A 403 14.03 -4.48 -12.48
N TYR A 404 14.14 -3.18 -12.74
CA TYR A 404 15.25 -2.37 -12.21
C TYR A 404 15.30 -2.37 -10.67
N TYR A 405 14.15 -2.14 -10.02
CA TYR A 405 14.05 -2.15 -8.57
C TYR A 405 14.46 -3.50 -7.96
N SER A 406 13.92 -4.59 -8.51
CA SER A 406 14.23 -5.95 -8.04
C SER A 406 15.71 -6.27 -8.20
N MET A 407 16.32 -5.90 -9.33
CA MET A 407 17.75 -6.04 -9.56
C MET A 407 18.56 -5.24 -8.54
N LYS A 408 18.17 -3.99 -8.26
CA LYS A 408 18.81 -3.11 -7.27
C LYS A 408 18.79 -3.74 -5.87
N GLN A 409 17.63 -4.25 -5.45
CA GLN A 409 17.46 -4.91 -4.15
C GLN A 409 18.32 -6.18 -4.04
N ILE A 410 18.28 -7.04 -5.05
CA ILE A 410 19.10 -8.26 -5.08
C ILE A 410 20.58 -7.94 -5.14
N ALA A 411 20.98 -6.95 -5.94
CA ALA A 411 22.37 -6.50 -6.05
C ALA A 411 22.94 -6.00 -4.71
N ALA A 412 22.11 -5.39 -3.86
CA ALA A 412 22.52 -5.00 -2.51
C ALA A 412 22.98 -6.22 -1.68
N TYR A 413 22.25 -7.33 -1.74
CA TYR A 413 22.66 -8.58 -1.07
C TYR A 413 23.87 -9.22 -1.74
N ILE A 414 23.95 -9.22 -3.08
CA ILE A 414 25.13 -9.72 -3.80
C ILE A 414 26.40 -8.97 -3.35
N ARG A 415 26.33 -7.65 -3.18
CA ARG A 415 27.44 -6.83 -2.67
C ARG A 415 27.81 -7.20 -1.23
N ARG A 416 26.82 -7.46 -0.36
CA ARG A 416 27.04 -7.92 1.03
C ARG A 416 27.67 -9.31 1.12
N PHE A 417 27.29 -10.25 0.25
CA PHE A 417 27.99 -11.54 0.14
C PHE A 417 29.45 -11.37 -0.25
N GLY A 418 29.74 -10.39 -1.11
CA GLY A 418 31.09 -10.03 -1.53
C GLY A 418 31.64 -10.94 -2.65
N LYS A 419 32.62 -10.40 -3.39
CA LYS A 419 33.25 -11.09 -4.52
C LYS A 419 33.88 -12.44 -4.12
N ALA A 420 34.58 -12.49 -2.99
CA ALA A 420 35.26 -13.68 -2.54
C ALA A 420 34.32 -14.87 -2.32
N PHE A 421 33.11 -14.61 -1.80
CA PHE A 421 32.08 -15.65 -1.68
C PHE A 421 31.69 -16.23 -3.05
N PHE A 422 31.43 -15.38 -4.04
CA PHE A 422 31.05 -15.87 -5.37
C PHE A 422 32.20 -16.58 -6.09
N ASP A 423 33.45 -16.21 -5.82
CA ASP A 423 34.61 -16.94 -6.32
C ASP A 423 34.74 -18.33 -5.66
N GLU A 424 34.48 -18.44 -4.36
CA GLU A 424 34.40 -19.72 -3.64
C GLU A 424 33.17 -20.56 -4.09
N PHE A 425 32.02 -19.92 -4.24
CA PHE A 425 30.75 -20.56 -4.64
C PHE A 425 30.83 -21.16 -6.04
N ARG A 426 31.56 -20.55 -6.96
CA ARG A 426 31.68 -21.02 -8.35
C ARG A 426 32.27 -22.43 -8.46
N TYR A 427 33.04 -22.87 -7.48
CA TYR A 427 33.58 -24.24 -7.38
C TYR A 427 34.14 -24.79 -8.69
N GLY A 428 35.00 -24.02 -9.37
CA GLY A 428 35.62 -24.39 -10.64
C GLY A 428 34.72 -24.24 -11.87
N THR A 429 33.49 -23.75 -11.74
CA THR A 429 32.63 -23.46 -12.90
C THR A 429 33.02 -22.13 -13.53
N SER A 430 33.05 -22.08 -14.86
CA SER A 430 33.37 -20.87 -15.60
C SER A 430 32.17 -19.94 -15.79
N LYS A 431 30.95 -20.38 -15.54
CA LYS A 431 29.70 -19.70 -15.92
C LYS A 431 28.99 -18.98 -14.78
N GLY A 432 29.29 -19.32 -13.51
CA GLY A 432 28.75 -18.63 -12.35
C GLY A 432 27.27 -18.91 -12.08
N LEU A 433 26.59 -17.93 -11.51
CA LEU A 433 25.20 -17.94 -11.12
C LEU A 433 24.36 -17.08 -12.08
N TYR A 434 23.21 -17.59 -12.49
CA TYR A 434 22.19 -16.84 -13.22
C TYR A 434 20.99 -16.57 -12.30
N VAL A 435 20.56 -15.32 -12.24
CA VAL A 435 19.35 -14.87 -11.56
C VAL A 435 18.33 -14.43 -12.61
N LEU A 436 17.24 -15.16 -12.74
CA LEU A 436 16.20 -14.97 -13.75
C LEU A 436 15.01 -14.25 -13.09
N LEU A 437 14.69 -13.07 -13.57
CA LEU A 437 13.60 -12.23 -13.07
C LEU A 437 12.35 -12.43 -13.95
N THR A 438 11.32 -12.99 -13.37
CA THR A 438 10.08 -13.36 -14.06
C THR A 438 8.87 -12.66 -13.45
N GLY A 439 7.82 -12.48 -14.23
CA GLY A 439 6.54 -11.93 -13.75
C GLY A 439 5.64 -12.98 -13.08
N TYR A 440 5.87 -14.24 -13.41
CA TYR A 440 5.16 -15.37 -12.83
C TYR A 440 6.05 -16.61 -12.87
N THR A 441 5.96 -17.44 -11.86
CA THR A 441 6.68 -18.72 -11.79
C THR A 441 5.80 -19.79 -11.17
N GLN A 442 5.69 -20.91 -11.86
CA GLN A 442 4.93 -22.08 -11.40
C GLN A 442 5.79 -23.33 -11.55
N VAL A 443 5.81 -24.15 -10.52
CA VAL A 443 6.55 -25.42 -10.50
C VAL A 443 5.57 -26.59 -10.53
N THR A 444 5.81 -27.57 -11.40
CA THR A 444 5.08 -28.84 -11.39
C THR A 444 5.84 -29.84 -10.53
N ASN A 445 5.24 -30.26 -9.42
CA ASN A 445 5.78 -31.27 -8.52
C ASN A 445 4.72 -32.36 -8.28
N ASP A 446 5.08 -33.63 -8.53
CA ASP A 446 4.17 -34.79 -8.42
C ASP A 446 2.81 -34.62 -9.13
N GLY A 447 2.83 -33.92 -10.29
CA GLY A 447 1.64 -33.61 -11.08
C GLY A 447 0.80 -32.44 -10.57
N ALA A 448 1.15 -31.83 -9.45
CA ALA A 448 0.51 -30.62 -8.94
C ALA A 448 1.29 -29.37 -9.40
N LYS A 449 0.56 -28.35 -9.84
CA LYS A 449 1.12 -27.04 -10.17
C LYS A 449 1.07 -26.13 -8.93
N ILE A 450 2.22 -25.58 -8.55
CA ILE A 450 2.40 -24.76 -7.36
C ILE A 450 3.03 -23.44 -7.77
N ASP A 451 2.39 -22.32 -7.40
CA ASP A 451 2.96 -21.00 -7.60
C ASP A 451 4.17 -20.81 -6.66
N ALA A 452 5.29 -20.40 -7.23
CA ALA A 452 6.54 -20.26 -6.49
C ALA A 452 7.04 -18.80 -6.49
N GLY A 453 7.51 -18.33 -5.32
CA GLY A 453 8.20 -17.06 -5.19
C GLY A 453 9.61 -17.11 -5.78
N GLY A 454 10.25 -18.27 -5.68
CA GLY A 454 11.56 -18.55 -6.24
C GLY A 454 11.76 -20.03 -6.51
N VAL A 455 12.79 -20.36 -7.27
CA VAL A 455 13.23 -21.74 -7.56
C VAL A 455 14.73 -21.73 -7.78
N ALA A 456 15.47 -22.51 -6.99
CA ALA A 456 16.89 -22.76 -7.23
C ALA A 456 17.13 -24.13 -7.85
N PHE A 457 17.97 -24.19 -8.87
CA PHE A 457 18.39 -25.46 -9.46
C PHE A 457 19.79 -25.37 -10.09
N ARG A 458 20.39 -26.54 -10.27
CA ARG A 458 21.68 -26.68 -10.97
C ARG A 458 21.45 -27.40 -12.30
N GLN A 459 22.04 -26.89 -13.36
CA GLN A 459 22.07 -27.56 -14.67
C GLN A 459 23.51 -27.62 -15.18
N GLY A 460 24.10 -28.81 -15.16
CA GLY A 460 25.52 -28.98 -15.41
C GLY A 460 26.36 -28.24 -14.36
N ASP A 461 27.20 -27.33 -14.83
CA ASP A 461 28.09 -26.52 -13.97
C ASP A 461 27.53 -25.11 -13.70
N VAL A 462 26.27 -24.86 -14.01
CA VAL A 462 25.63 -23.55 -13.84
C VAL A 462 24.53 -23.62 -12.82
N PHE A 463 24.48 -22.64 -11.93
CA PHE A 463 23.41 -22.45 -10.96
C PHE A 463 22.42 -21.43 -11.51
N TYR A 464 21.15 -21.69 -11.28
CA TYR A 464 20.05 -20.83 -11.65
C TYR A 464 19.17 -20.56 -10.44
N ILE A 465 18.81 -19.30 -10.27
CA ILE A 465 17.77 -18.85 -9.35
C ILE A 465 16.71 -18.14 -10.20
N ILE A 466 15.51 -18.69 -10.28
CA ILE A 466 14.34 -18.03 -10.86
C ILE A 466 13.61 -17.30 -9.74
N LEU A 467 13.26 -16.04 -9.94
CA LEU A 467 12.52 -15.23 -8.97
C LEU A 467 11.28 -14.65 -9.64
N ASN A 468 10.14 -14.91 -9.05
CA ASN A 468 8.91 -14.21 -9.36
C ASN A 468 8.95 -12.82 -8.70
N ILE A 469 9.26 -11.79 -9.47
CA ILE A 469 9.41 -10.43 -8.96
C ILE A 469 8.10 -9.65 -8.84
N ASN A 470 6.96 -10.27 -9.16
CA ASN A 470 5.65 -9.77 -8.73
C ASN A 470 5.39 -10.00 -7.25
N ASN A 471 6.13 -10.92 -6.61
CA ASN A 471 6.07 -11.12 -5.19
C ASN A 471 6.67 -9.93 -4.43
N GLU A 472 6.25 -9.76 -3.20
CA GLU A 472 6.49 -8.57 -2.39
C GLU A 472 7.96 -8.28 -2.07
N ASP A 473 8.81 -9.32 -2.05
CA ASP A 473 10.22 -9.17 -1.65
C ASP A 473 11.15 -10.08 -2.45
N PRO A 474 11.57 -9.64 -3.66
CA PRO A 474 12.45 -10.43 -4.50
C PRO A 474 13.85 -10.64 -3.90
N ALA A 475 14.34 -9.70 -3.09
CA ALA A 475 15.63 -9.83 -2.43
C ALA A 475 15.60 -10.88 -1.31
N ARG A 476 14.51 -10.94 -0.57
CA ARG A 476 14.28 -11.97 0.44
C ARG A 476 14.17 -13.37 -0.19
N ASN A 477 13.41 -13.48 -1.28
CA ASN A 477 13.35 -14.70 -2.05
C ASN A 477 14.72 -15.10 -2.62
N PHE A 478 15.54 -14.13 -3.05
CA PHE A 478 16.93 -14.40 -3.43
C PHE A 478 17.74 -14.98 -2.27
N CYS A 479 17.58 -14.44 -1.05
CA CYS A 479 18.26 -14.98 0.14
C CYS A 479 17.81 -16.41 0.47
N HIS A 480 16.56 -16.76 0.21
CA HIS A 480 16.03 -18.10 0.32
C HIS A 480 16.68 -19.04 -0.71
N GLU A 481 16.63 -18.68 -1.97
CA GLU A 481 17.09 -19.50 -3.09
C GLU A 481 18.62 -19.67 -3.15
N ILE A 482 19.38 -18.67 -2.71
CA ILE A 482 20.85 -18.81 -2.63
C ILE A 482 21.26 -19.86 -1.58
N MET A 483 20.47 -20.02 -0.50
CA MET A 483 20.70 -21.10 0.47
C MET A 483 20.51 -22.47 -0.16
N HIS A 484 19.44 -22.68 -0.95
CA HIS A 484 19.26 -23.89 -1.72
C HIS A 484 20.40 -24.14 -2.71
N SER A 485 20.89 -23.08 -3.36
CA SER A 485 22.02 -23.17 -4.28
C SER A 485 23.30 -23.59 -3.56
N MET A 486 23.57 -23.06 -2.35
CA MET A 486 24.71 -23.48 -1.52
C MET A 486 24.61 -24.94 -1.11
N GLU A 487 23.43 -25.42 -0.76
CA GLU A 487 23.18 -26.83 -0.43
C GLU A 487 23.33 -27.77 -1.63
N GLN A 488 22.88 -27.33 -2.82
CA GLN A 488 23.06 -28.08 -4.07
C GLN A 488 24.53 -28.10 -4.55
N ASN A 489 25.31 -27.08 -4.18
CA ASN A 489 26.73 -27.03 -4.50
C ASN A 489 27.57 -27.97 -3.63
N SER A 490 27.00 -28.46 -2.54
CA SER A 490 27.63 -29.37 -1.60
C SER A 490 26.61 -30.41 -1.11
N ASP A 491 27.04 -31.50 -0.51
CA ASP A 491 26.13 -32.45 0.10
C ASP A 491 25.52 -31.88 1.39
N SER A 492 24.21 -31.63 1.39
CA SER A 492 23.49 -30.99 2.50
C SER A 492 23.55 -31.79 3.81
N GLU A 493 23.59 -33.12 3.74
CA GLU A 493 23.74 -33.97 4.92
C GLU A 493 25.15 -33.84 5.53
N THR A 494 26.15 -33.67 4.70
CA THR A 494 27.52 -33.39 5.15
C THR A 494 27.68 -32.01 5.74
N ILE A 495 26.97 -31.01 5.18
CA ILE A 495 27.03 -29.64 5.70
C ILE A 495 26.30 -29.54 7.05
N PHE A 496 25.11 -30.13 7.19
CA PHE A 496 24.22 -29.96 8.34
C PHE A 496 23.90 -31.31 9.05
N PRO A 497 24.88 -32.11 9.49
CA PRO A 497 24.64 -33.45 10.00
C PRO A 497 23.82 -33.48 11.30
N GLU A 498 23.78 -32.38 12.03
CA GLU A 498 23.10 -32.28 13.33
C GLU A 498 21.80 -31.47 13.29
N TRP A 499 21.34 -31.05 12.09
CA TRP A 499 20.17 -30.18 11.96
C TRP A 499 18.92 -30.66 12.71
N LYS A 500 18.66 -31.97 12.64
CA LYS A 500 17.50 -32.59 13.30
C LYS A 500 17.47 -32.45 14.82
N LYS A 501 18.63 -32.14 15.46
CA LYS A 501 18.71 -31.98 16.91
C LYS A 501 18.07 -30.66 17.39
N PHE A 502 17.90 -29.68 16.49
CA PHE A 502 17.28 -28.40 16.79
C PHE A 502 15.75 -28.45 16.72
N ASN A 503 15.17 -29.55 16.25
CA ASN A 503 13.73 -29.70 16.15
C ASN A 503 13.12 -30.30 17.43
N PRO A 504 11.81 -30.11 17.67
CA PRO A 504 11.13 -30.73 18.83
C PRO A 504 11.30 -32.23 18.84
N LYS A 505 11.35 -32.83 20.04
CA LYS A 505 11.43 -34.29 20.18
C LYS A 505 10.24 -34.98 19.51
N GLY A 506 10.53 -35.90 18.60
CA GLY A 506 9.51 -36.66 17.85
C GLY A 506 9.00 -35.93 16.59
N PHE A 507 9.45 -34.71 16.30
CA PHE A 507 9.09 -34.05 15.07
C PHE A 507 9.61 -34.78 13.83
N LYS A 508 8.80 -34.84 12.79
CA LYS A 508 9.15 -35.30 11.45
C LYS A 508 8.64 -34.30 10.42
N TYR A 509 9.47 -33.96 9.46
CA TYR A 509 9.06 -33.16 8.34
C TYR A 509 7.92 -33.83 7.55
N ALA A 510 7.10 -33.01 6.90
CA ALA A 510 5.95 -33.46 6.14
C ALA A 510 6.32 -34.17 4.84
N ASP A 511 7.52 -33.92 4.31
CA ASP A 511 8.03 -34.38 3.01
C ASP A 511 7.08 -34.05 1.83
N SER A 512 6.24 -33.01 1.99
CA SER A 512 5.28 -32.56 0.98
C SER A 512 4.85 -31.12 1.27
N TYR A 513 4.86 -30.26 0.29
CA TYR A 513 4.40 -28.86 0.40
C TYR A 513 2.94 -28.78 0.86
N ALA A 514 2.05 -29.62 0.29
CA ALA A 514 0.65 -29.64 0.68
C ALA A 514 0.41 -30.08 2.13
N LYS A 515 1.27 -30.94 2.68
CA LYS A 515 1.14 -31.45 4.05
C LYS A 515 1.80 -30.54 5.08
N GLY A 516 2.83 -29.75 4.72
CA GLY A 516 3.50 -28.81 5.62
C GLY A 516 2.55 -27.73 6.12
N THR A 517 1.52 -27.41 5.34
CA THR A 517 0.44 -26.47 5.68
C THR A 517 -0.78 -27.12 6.34
N ASP A 518 -0.80 -28.45 6.52
CA ASP A 518 -1.89 -29.15 7.20
C ASP A 518 -1.88 -28.83 8.72
N GLY A 519 -3.04 -28.55 9.30
CA GLY A 519 -3.23 -28.22 10.71
C GLY A 519 -2.65 -29.22 11.73
N LYS A 520 -2.30 -30.43 11.31
CA LYS A 520 -1.58 -31.41 12.14
C LYS A 520 -0.17 -30.94 12.53
N TYR A 521 0.43 -30.02 11.77
CA TYR A 521 1.75 -29.46 12.05
C TYR A 521 1.70 -28.20 12.90
N THR A 522 0.53 -27.59 13.10
CA THR A 522 0.33 -26.44 14.00
C THR A 522 0.54 -26.78 15.47
N ILE A 523 0.49 -28.08 15.84
CA ILE A 523 0.76 -28.57 17.20
C ILE A 523 2.15 -28.14 17.69
N PHE A 524 3.10 -27.96 16.79
CA PHE A 524 4.47 -27.55 17.13
C PHE A 524 4.65 -26.02 17.19
N ASP A 525 3.60 -25.26 16.96
CA ASP A 525 3.58 -23.79 17.08
C ASP A 525 3.00 -23.32 18.41
N SER A 526 2.52 -24.24 19.25
CA SER A 526 1.67 -23.95 20.40
C SER A 526 2.41 -23.43 21.65
N ASP A 527 3.74 -23.35 21.62
CA ASP A 527 4.50 -22.76 22.72
C ASP A 527 5.05 -21.40 22.30
N GLU A 528 4.39 -20.32 22.71
CA GLU A 528 4.80 -18.94 22.41
C GLU A 528 6.23 -18.63 22.87
N ASN A 529 6.76 -19.40 23.81
CA ASN A 529 8.10 -19.22 24.36
C ASN A 529 9.17 -20.08 23.67
N GLU A 530 8.79 -21.13 22.93
CA GLU A 530 9.72 -22.05 22.26
C GLU A 530 9.40 -22.21 20.77
N LYS A 531 9.46 -21.15 19.99
CA LYS A 531 9.25 -21.21 18.54
C LYS A 531 10.43 -21.92 17.86
N TYR A 532 10.13 -23.04 17.19
CA TYR A 532 11.11 -23.86 16.48
C TYR A 532 11.16 -23.60 14.98
N PHE A 533 10.09 -23.09 14.42
CA PHE A 533 9.91 -22.86 12.97
C PHE A 533 9.34 -21.47 12.73
N PHE A 534 9.72 -20.83 11.63
CA PHE A 534 9.17 -19.51 11.26
C PHE A 534 7.68 -19.61 10.88
N ASP A 535 7.34 -20.65 10.09
CA ASP A 535 6.01 -20.83 9.52
C ASP A 535 5.74 -22.32 9.21
N ALA A 536 4.56 -22.60 8.65
CA ALA A 536 4.19 -23.92 8.20
C ALA A 536 5.07 -24.44 7.06
N TYR A 537 5.57 -23.54 6.21
CA TYR A 537 6.44 -23.89 5.09
C TYR A 537 7.79 -24.45 5.56
N SER A 538 8.35 -23.92 6.63
CA SER A 538 9.56 -24.46 7.30
C SER A 538 9.44 -25.93 7.73
N LYS A 539 8.22 -26.45 7.92
CA LYS A 539 7.96 -27.82 8.35
C LYS A 539 7.85 -28.81 7.20
N THR A 540 7.95 -28.35 5.97
CA THR A 540 7.85 -29.18 4.76
C THR A 540 8.99 -30.18 4.67
N ASN A 541 10.21 -29.69 4.71
CA ASN A 541 11.44 -30.48 4.73
C ASN A 541 12.60 -29.71 5.37
N ALA A 542 13.72 -30.39 5.60
CA ALA A 542 14.87 -29.80 6.28
C ALA A 542 15.56 -28.70 5.46
N MET A 543 15.48 -28.74 4.13
CA MET A 543 16.07 -27.71 3.26
C MET A 543 15.27 -26.41 3.36
N GLU A 544 13.93 -26.51 3.32
CA GLU A 544 13.06 -25.36 3.48
C GLU A 544 13.19 -24.73 4.87
N ASP A 545 13.30 -25.54 5.92
CA ASP A 545 13.54 -25.04 7.27
C ASP A 545 14.84 -24.21 7.36
N ARG A 546 15.91 -24.70 6.77
CA ARG A 546 17.20 -23.99 6.72
C ARG A 546 17.12 -22.74 5.85
N ALA A 547 16.48 -22.83 4.70
CA ALA A 547 16.33 -21.70 3.79
C ALA A 547 15.50 -20.57 4.43
N ARG A 548 14.42 -20.91 5.16
CA ARG A 548 13.62 -19.92 5.91
C ARG A 548 14.39 -19.29 7.07
N VAL A 549 15.19 -20.06 7.79
CA VAL A 549 16.07 -19.50 8.83
C VAL A 549 17.10 -18.56 8.21
N PHE A 550 17.76 -18.99 7.14
CA PHE A 550 18.80 -18.19 6.46
C PHE A 550 18.23 -16.90 5.86
N GLU A 551 17.08 -16.97 5.20
CA GLU A 551 16.33 -15.83 4.69
C GLU A 551 16.08 -14.79 5.80
N ASN A 552 15.59 -15.23 6.97
CA ASN A 552 15.30 -14.34 8.09
C ASN A 552 16.55 -13.82 8.82
N MET A 553 17.69 -14.50 8.72
CA MET A 553 18.98 -13.97 9.17
C MET A 553 19.41 -12.76 8.35
N LEU A 554 19.17 -12.79 7.04
CA LEU A 554 19.67 -11.79 6.10
C LEU A 554 18.67 -10.66 5.86
N ALA A 555 17.38 -11.01 5.72
CA ALA A 555 16.29 -10.13 5.33
C ALA A 555 15.06 -10.34 6.26
N PRO A 556 15.17 -9.98 7.56
CA PRO A 556 14.03 -10.12 8.48
C PRO A 556 12.90 -9.17 8.08
N LYS A 557 11.64 -9.65 8.10
CA LYS A 557 10.47 -8.78 8.02
C LYS A 557 10.22 -8.15 9.38
N LYS A 558 9.79 -6.88 9.40
CA LYS A 558 9.43 -6.17 10.63
C LYS A 558 8.28 -6.83 11.40
N GLU A 559 7.40 -7.51 10.69
CA GLU A 559 6.19 -8.16 11.21
C GLU A 559 6.43 -9.60 11.64
N ASP A 560 7.53 -10.22 11.19
CA ASP A 560 7.90 -11.57 11.59
C ASP A 560 8.62 -11.52 12.95
N CYS A 561 8.54 -12.63 13.68
CA CYS A 561 9.35 -12.80 14.88
C CYS A 561 10.84 -12.66 14.53
N THR A 562 11.56 -11.88 15.29
CA THR A 562 13.00 -11.79 15.11
C THR A 562 13.68 -13.07 15.61
N ILE A 563 14.69 -13.53 14.89
CA ILE A 563 15.48 -14.71 15.30
C ILE A 563 15.98 -14.59 16.74
N ASN A 564 16.36 -13.38 17.15
CA ASN A 564 16.96 -13.10 18.44
C ASN A 564 15.97 -13.24 19.61
N GLU A 565 14.67 -13.12 19.36
CA GLU A 565 13.61 -13.27 20.39
C GLU A 565 13.38 -14.72 20.79
N TYR A 566 13.71 -15.70 19.93
CA TYR A 566 13.41 -17.11 20.15
C TYR A 566 14.69 -17.96 20.24
N PRO A 567 15.05 -18.46 21.42
CA PRO A 567 16.31 -19.20 21.62
C PRO A 567 16.51 -20.40 20.66
N ARG A 568 15.44 -21.05 20.25
CA ARG A 568 15.51 -22.20 19.32
C ARG A 568 15.83 -21.76 17.88
N LEU A 569 15.21 -20.68 17.42
CA LEU A 569 15.51 -20.10 16.11
C LEU A 569 16.91 -19.49 16.10
N LYS A 570 17.33 -18.79 17.17
CA LYS A 570 18.68 -18.28 17.33
C LYS A 570 19.73 -19.40 17.26
N ALA A 571 19.48 -20.52 17.94
CA ALA A 571 20.39 -21.68 17.88
C ALA A 571 20.50 -22.28 16.47
N LYS A 572 19.38 -22.40 15.73
CA LYS A 572 19.37 -22.80 14.32
C LYS A 572 20.19 -21.82 13.46
N ALA A 573 20.00 -20.54 13.63
CA ALA A 573 20.69 -19.49 12.88
C ALA A 573 22.20 -19.48 13.13
N GLN A 574 22.61 -19.58 14.40
CA GLN A 574 24.04 -19.70 14.77
C GLN A 574 24.68 -20.95 14.17
N TYR A 575 23.99 -22.08 14.19
CA TYR A 575 24.46 -23.30 13.58
C TYR A 575 24.61 -23.16 12.05
N ILE A 576 23.64 -22.52 11.36
CA ILE A 576 23.78 -22.20 9.94
C ILE A 576 24.99 -21.30 9.69
N LYS A 577 25.14 -20.17 10.42
CA LYS A 577 26.28 -19.26 10.32
C LYS A 577 27.60 -20.01 10.43
N GLU A 578 27.76 -20.84 11.48
CA GLU A 578 28.97 -21.65 11.69
C GLU A 578 29.28 -22.57 10.51
N ARG A 579 28.26 -23.31 10.04
CA ARG A 579 28.44 -24.31 8.99
C ARG A 579 28.70 -23.69 7.62
N ILE A 580 27.97 -22.62 7.27
CA ILE A 580 28.16 -21.91 6.01
C ILE A 580 29.52 -21.17 5.98
N CYS A 581 29.94 -20.52 7.07
CA CYS A 581 31.26 -19.91 7.18
C CYS A 581 32.41 -20.93 7.20
N LYS A 582 32.16 -22.19 7.52
CA LYS A 582 33.13 -23.26 7.36
C LYS A 582 33.27 -23.69 5.90
N LEU A 583 32.16 -23.69 5.16
CA LEU A 583 32.13 -24.04 3.74
C LEU A 583 32.65 -22.92 2.85
N TYR A 584 32.28 -21.68 3.18
CA TYR A 584 32.63 -20.44 2.49
C TYR A 584 33.34 -19.49 3.49
N PRO A 585 34.64 -19.67 3.71
CA PRO A 585 35.40 -18.89 4.71
C PRO A 585 35.34 -17.39 4.54
N SER A 586 35.21 -16.91 3.30
CA SER A 586 35.10 -15.48 2.97
C SER A 586 33.92 -14.78 3.62
N LEU A 587 32.86 -15.50 3.96
CA LEU A 587 31.66 -14.92 4.61
C LEU A 587 31.92 -14.47 6.05
N LYS A 588 33.02 -14.90 6.69
CA LYS A 588 33.38 -14.46 8.04
C LYS A 588 33.76 -12.98 8.10
N ASP A 589 34.28 -12.46 6.99
CA ASP A 589 34.80 -11.10 6.90
C ASP A 589 33.77 -10.13 6.29
N THR A 590 32.50 -10.60 6.12
CA THR A 590 31.39 -9.80 5.56
C THR A 590 30.39 -9.42 6.63
N ASP A 591 29.57 -8.40 6.35
CA ASP A 591 28.46 -7.96 7.19
C ASP A 591 27.15 -8.71 6.90
N ILE A 592 27.22 -9.81 6.14
CA ILE A 592 26.02 -10.54 5.70
C ILE A 592 25.17 -11.04 6.88
N PHE A 593 25.79 -11.33 8.02
CA PHE A 593 25.12 -11.81 9.23
C PHE A 593 24.94 -10.74 10.31
N MET A 594 24.98 -9.45 9.97
CA MET A 594 24.91 -8.35 10.95
C MET A 594 23.59 -8.30 11.75
N ASN A 595 22.52 -8.90 11.23
CA ASN A 595 21.22 -8.96 11.93
C ASN A 595 21.17 -10.06 13.00
N LEU A 596 22.20 -10.91 13.08
CA LEU A 596 22.30 -11.95 14.08
C LEU A 596 23.23 -11.47 15.21
N ASP A 597 22.63 -11.13 16.36
CA ASP A 597 23.38 -10.75 17.56
C ASP A 597 24.23 -11.91 18.05
N ASP A 598 25.47 -11.62 18.38
CA ASP A 598 26.43 -12.60 18.89
C ASP A 598 26.07 -13.11 20.31
#